data_15328c1295274b05436d641ac5878f66
#
_entry.id   15328c1295274b05436d641ac5878f66
#
_cell.length_a   1.000
_cell.length_b   1.000
_cell.length_c   1.000
_cell.angle_alpha   90.00
_cell.angle_beta   90.00
_cell.angle_gamma   90.00
#
_symmetry.space_group_name_H-M   'P 1'
#
loop_
_entity.id
_entity.type
_entity.pdbx_description
1 polymer ?
#
loop_
_entity_poly.entity_id
_entity_poly.type
_entity_poly.pdbx_seq_one_letter_code
_entity_poly.pdbx_strand_id
1 'polypeptide(L)'
;MLEPYEGKLSRTVLRGEGGSNALDLPDIQKQGDFFVESPIILLAAIIWYLRIYQDGKYCTFPHAIEFLNKPYADIFTILTSYPSLENYLSPFMDAWQGGAQDQLQGQIASAKIPLSRMISPQLYWVMTGDDFTLDLNNPEHPKILCVGNNPDRQNIY
;
A
#
# COMPACT_ATOMS: atom_id res chain seq x y z
N MET A 1 18.82 -26.69 31.97
CA MET A 1 18.09 -27.72 31.22
C MET A 1 16.69 -27.15 31.00
N LEU A 2 16.44 -26.51 29.87
CA LEU A 2 15.16 -25.88 29.53
C LEU A 2 14.47 -26.78 28.50
N GLU A 3 13.30 -27.30 28.85
CA GLU A 3 12.50 -28.12 27.95
C GLU A 3 11.85 -27.27 26.84
N PRO A 4 11.75 -27.78 25.61
CA PRO A 4 11.08 -27.05 24.53
C PRO A 4 9.57 -27.13 24.70
N TYR A 5 8.91 -25.97 24.58
CA TYR A 5 7.46 -25.81 24.62
C TYR A 5 6.83 -26.35 23.32
N GLU A 6 6.23 -27.53 23.38
CA GLU A 6 5.41 -28.06 22.28
C GLU A 6 4.01 -27.46 22.31
N GLY A 7 3.83 -26.38 21.54
CA GLY A 7 2.53 -25.81 21.25
C GLY A 7 1.74 -26.67 20.27
N LYS A 8 0.82 -27.50 20.74
CA LYS A 8 -0.18 -28.17 19.92
C LYS A 8 -1.13 -27.13 19.32
N LEU A 9 -0.97 -26.85 18.02
CA LEU A 9 -1.99 -26.18 17.22
C LEU A 9 -3.20 -27.12 17.06
N SER A 10 -4.24 -26.89 17.83
CA SER A 10 -5.54 -27.55 17.65
C SER A 10 -6.18 -27.07 16.33
N ARG A 11 -6.13 -27.93 15.31
CA ARG A 11 -6.94 -27.79 14.11
C ARG A 11 -8.37 -28.20 14.46
N THR A 12 -9.22 -27.24 14.74
CA THR A 12 -10.67 -27.47 14.76
C THR A 12 -11.15 -27.52 13.32
N VAL A 13 -11.29 -28.73 12.77
CA VAL A 13 -11.98 -28.96 11.51
C VAL A 13 -13.46 -28.93 11.81
N LEU A 14 -14.12 -27.82 11.51
CA LEU A 14 -15.58 -27.76 11.45
C LEU A 14 -16.04 -28.50 10.19
N ARG A 15 -16.48 -29.76 10.35
CA ARG A 15 -17.33 -30.47 9.39
C ARG A 15 -18.74 -29.89 9.51
N GLY A 16 -19.11 -28.99 8.61
CA GLY A 16 -20.48 -28.57 8.39
C GLY A 16 -21.10 -29.41 7.30
N GLU A 17 -22.09 -30.24 7.67
CA GLU A 17 -23.00 -30.89 6.72
C GLU A 17 -23.99 -29.87 6.14
N GLY A 18 -24.11 -29.87 4.83
CA GLY A 18 -25.30 -29.64 4.02
C GLY A 18 -26.20 -28.45 4.30
N GLY A 19 -26.01 -27.37 3.51
CA GLY A 19 -26.98 -26.30 3.33
C GLY A 19 -26.51 -25.39 2.18
N SER A 20 -27.24 -25.39 1.07
CA SER A 20 -27.05 -24.56 -0.11
C SER A 20 -27.04 -23.07 0.26
N ASN A 21 -25.89 -22.45 0.23
CA ASN A 21 -25.50 -21.04 0.14
C ASN A 21 -24.17 -20.75 0.87
N ALA A 22 -23.26 -21.73 0.93
CA ALA A 22 -21.89 -21.44 1.32
C ALA A 22 -21.20 -20.77 0.12
N LEU A 23 -21.01 -19.47 0.20
CA LEU A 23 -19.99 -18.80 -0.60
C LEU A 23 -18.70 -19.60 -0.40
N ASP A 24 -18.15 -20.15 -1.47
CA ASP A 24 -16.96 -20.96 -1.40
C ASP A 24 -15.84 -20.19 -0.69
N LEU A 25 -15.31 -20.74 0.42
CA LEU A 25 -14.17 -20.15 1.15
C LEU A 25 -13.01 -19.69 0.23
N PRO A 26 -12.69 -20.41 -0.87
CA PRO A 26 -11.69 -19.95 -1.83
C PRO A 26 -11.99 -18.61 -2.49
N ASP A 27 -13.27 -18.28 -2.73
CA ASP A 27 -13.65 -17.03 -3.39
C ASP A 27 -13.58 -15.85 -2.41
N ILE A 28 -13.89 -16.06 -1.14
CA ILE A 28 -13.73 -15.04 -0.09
C ILE A 28 -12.24 -14.73 0.12
N GLN A 29 -11.40 -15.76 0.11
CA GLN A 29 -9.96 -15.60 0.27
C GLN A 29 -9.33 -14.86 -0.93
N LYS A 30 -9.69 -15.24 -2.15
CA LYS A 30 -9.26 -14.54 -3.38
C LYS A 30 -9.75 -13.09 -3.43
N GLN A 31 -10.96 -12.83 -2.98
CA GLN A 31 -11.50 -11.47 -2.91
C GLN A 31 -10.78 -10.64 -1.86
N GLY A 32 -10.41 -11.24 -0.71
CA GLY A 32 -9.59 -10.59 0.31
C GLY A 32 -8.20 -10.22 -0.21
N ASP A 33 -7.54 -11.12 -0.90
CA ASP A 33 -6.23 -10.90 -1.51
C ASP A 33 -6.28 -9.79 -2.57
N PHE A 34 -7.32 -9.74 -3.39
CA PHE A 34 -7.52 -8.70 -4.39
C PHE A 34 -7.61 -7.29 -3.78
N PHE A 35 -8.34 -7.11 -2.68
CA PHE A 35 -8.45 -5.82 -1.98
C PHE A 35 -7.18 -5.43 -1.21
N VAL A 36 -6.26 -6.36 -1.00
CA VAL A 36 -4.94 -6.08 -0.42
C VAL A 36 -3.92 -5.77 -1.52
N GLU A 37 -3.91 -6.53 -2.60
CA GLU A 37 -2.91 -6.39 -3.67
C GLU A 37 -3.17 -5.18 -4.57
N SER A 38 -4.42 -4.90 -4.94
CA SER A 38 -4.72 -3.80 -5.85
C SER A 38 -4.31 -2.43 -5.30
N PRO A 39 -4.52 -2.07 -4.01
CA PRO A 39 -3.98 -0.84 -3.43
C PRO A 39 -2.47 -0.71 -3.54
N ILE A 40 -1.74 -1.81 -3.35
CA ILE A 40 -0.28 -1.83 -3.44
C ILE A 40 0.17 -1.52 -4.88
N ILE A 41 -0.50 -2.11 -5.88
CA ILE A 41 -0.20 -1.89 -7.29
C ILE A 41 -0.46 -0.42 -7.68
N LEU A 42 -1.59 0.15 -7.25
CA LEU A 42 -1.89 1.56 -7.53
C LEU A 42 -0.87 2.51 -6.88
N LEU A 43 -0.51 2.26 -5.62
CA LEU A 43 0.49 3.05 -4.92
C LEU A 43 1.87 2.93 -5.60
N ALA A 44 2.23 1.74 -6.04
CA ALA A 44 3.46 1.52 -6.81
C ALA A 44 3.46 2.29 -8.13
N ALA A 45 2.34 2.33 -8.86
CA ALA A 45 2.20 3.12 -10.09
C ALA A 45 2.35 4.62 -9.81
N ILE A 46 1.76 5.13 -8.73
CA ILE A 46 1.89 6.54 -8.32
C ILE A 46 3.35 6.88 -7.97
N ILE A 47 4.01 6.04 -7.17
CA ILE A 47 5.42 6.26 -6.79
C ILE A 47 6.31 6.22 -8.02
N TRP A 48 6.08 5.28 -8.95
CA TRP A 48 6.83 5.20 -10.19
C TRP A 48 6.63 6.45 -11.07
N TYR A 49 5.40 6.94 -11.20
CA TYR A 49 5.11 8.21 -11.85
C TYR A 49 5.87 9.36 -11.22
N LEU A 50 5.79 9.53 -9.90
CA LEU A 50 6.49 10.60 -9.19
C LEU A 50 8.01 10.49 -9.31
N ARG A 51 8.54 9.27 -9.46
CA ARG A 51 9.98 9.04 -9.69
C ARG A 51 10.44 9.54 -11.05
N ILE A 52 9.59 9.43 -12.07
CA ILE A 52 9.90 9.90 -13.43
C ILE A 52 9.60 11.39 -13.56
N TYR A 53 8.56 11.87 -12.90
CA TYR A 53 8.12 13.26 -12.99
C TYR A 53 9.16 14.20 -12.39
N GLN A 54 9.64 15.16 -13.21
CA GLN A 54 10.64 16.17 -12.84
C GLN A 54 11.86 15.58 -12.08
N ASP A 55 12.42 14.49 -12.63
CA ASP A 55 13.60 13.80 -12.08
C ASP A 55 13.44 13.33 -10.63
N GLY A 56 12.21 13.03 -10.24
CA GLY A 56 11.89 12.53 -8.90
C GLY A 56 11.82 13.58 -7.80
N LYS A 57 11.84 14.86 -8.13
CA LYS A 57 11.77 15.97 -7.16
C LYS A 57 10.61 15.83 -6.17
N TYR A 58 9.48 15.28 -6.61
CA TYR A 58 8.28 15.09 -5.82
C TYR A 58 8.05 13.62 -5.43
N CYS A 59 9.07 12.77 -5.57
CA CYS A 59 8.98 11.36 -5.20
C CYS A 59 9.11 11.18 -3.68
N THR A 60 8.17 11.72 -2.94
CA THR A 60 8.08 11.58 -1.49
C THR A 60 6.73 11.01 -1.10
N PHE A 61 6.65 10.41 0.09
CA PHE A 61 5.43 9.77 0.56
C PHE A 61 4.24 10.76 0.70
N PRO A 62 4.42 11.97 1.24
CA PRO A 62 3.35 12.97 1.25
C PRO A 62 2.81 13.31 -0.13
N HIS A 63 3.66 13.47 -1.14
CA HIS A 63 3.21 13.74 -2.50
C HIS A 63 2.43 12.56 -3.11
N ALA A 64 2.80 11.32 -2.76
CA ALA A 64 2.03 10.14 -3.18
C ALA A 64 0.63 10.13 -2.56
N ILE A 65 0.50 10.48 -1.28
CA ILE A 65 -0.79 10.60 -0.60
C ILE A 65 -1.64 11.72 -1.22
N GLU A 66 -1.07 12.89 -1.44
CA GLU A 66 -1.77 14.02 -2.07
C GLU A 66 -2.21 13.70 -3.50
N PHE A 67 -1.38 12.97 -4.26
CA PHE A 67 -1.74 12.50 -5.59
C PHE A 67 -2.92 11.53 -5.54
N LEU A 68 -2.89 10.56 -4.61
CA LEU A 68 -3.97 9.59 -4.42
C LEU A 68 -5.30 10.25 -4.01
N ASN A 69 -5.26 11.43 -3.40
CA ASN A 69 -6.44 12.18 -2.99
C ASN A 69 -7.08 13.02 -4.10
N LYS A 70 -6.46 13.09 -5.29
CA LYS A 70 -7.05 13.76 -6.44
C LYS A 70 -8.31 13.03 -6.96
N PRO A 71 -9.14 13.72 -7.77
CA PRO A 71 -10.24 13.06 -8.49
C PRO A 71 -9.72 11.90 -9.36
N TYR A 72 -10.50 10.83 -9.44
CA TYR A 72 -10.08 9.63 -10.19
C TYR A 72 -9.80 9.93 -11.67
N ALA A 73 -10.59 10.80 -12.28
CA ALA A 73 -10.38 11.24 -13.66
C ALA A 73 -8.97 11.82 -13.85
N ASP A 74 -8.53 12.66 -12.93
CA ASP A 74 -7.21 13.30 -13.00
C ASP A 74 -6.10 12.27 -12.77
N ILE A 75 -6.26 11.37 -11.77
CA ILE A 75 -5.31 10.30 -11.48
C ILE A 75 -5.09 9.45 -12.72
N PHE A 76 -6.16 8.91 -13.31
CA PHE A 76 -6.05 8.02 -14.46
C PHE A 76 -5.62 8.73 -15.73
N THR A 77 -6.05 9.97 -15.97
CA THR A 77 -5.58 10.77 -17.11
C THR A 77 -4.08 10.98 -17.06
N ILE A 78 -3.55 11.31 -15.88
CA ILE A 78 -2.11 11.55 -15.70
C ILE A 78 -1.34 10.21 -15.84
N LEU A 79 -1.76 9.16 -15.12
CA LEU A 79 -1.02 7.90 -15.10
C LEU A 79 -1.04 7.20 -16.46
N THR A 80 -2.15 7.25 -17.20
CA THR A 80 -2.25 6.64 -18.54
C THR A 80 -1.44 7.39 -19.62
N SER A 81 -1.04 8.62 -19.35
CA SER A 81 -0.13 9.33 -20.26
C SER A 81 1.31 8.75 -20.29
N TYR A 82 1.62 7.83 -19.37
CA TYR A 82 2.90 7.15 -19.29
C TYR A 82 2.75 5.66 -19.66
N PRO A 83 3.20 5.25 -20.87
CA PRO A 83 3.03 3.85 -21.34
C PRO A 83 3.67 2.81 -20.41
N SER A 84 4.73 3.19 -19.68
CA SER A 84 5.40 2.31 -18.71
C SER A 84 4.52 1.89 -17.53
N LEU A 85 3.40 2.59 -17.32
CA LEU A 85 2.47 2.32 -16.20
C LEU A 85 1.24 1.50 -16.61
N GLU A 86 1.06 1.23 -17.90
CA GLU A 86 -0.15 0.59 -18.45
C GLU A 86 -0.47 -0.75 -17.75
N ASN A 87 0.54 -1.59 -17.55
CA ASN A 87 0.37 -2.88 -16.89
C ASN A 87 -0.10 -2.78 -15.42
N TYR A 88 0.30 -1.72 -14.72
CA TYR A 88 -0.13 -1.47 -13.34
C TYR A 88 -1.55 -0.93 -13.25
N LEU A 89 -2.02 -0.28 -14.31
CA LEU A 89 -3.32 0.39 -14.34
C LEU A 89 -4.44 -0.49 -14.87
N SER A 90 -4.12 -1.55 -15.60
CA SER A 90 -5.11 -2.42 -16.25
C SER A 90 -6.28 -2.81 -15.34
N PRO A 91 -6.09 -3.33 -14.11
CA PRO A 91 -7.20 -3.73 -13.24
C PRO A 91 -8.13 -2.57 -12.84
N PHE A 92 -7.61 -1.36 -12.82
CA PHE A 92 -8.36 -0.16 -12.45
C PHE A 92 -9.05 0.45 -13.66
N MET A 93 -8.42 0.37 -14.82
CA MET A 93 -8.98 0.90 -16.06
C MET A 93 -10.21 0.13 -16.50
N ASP A 94 -10.21 -1.19 -16.33
CA ASP A 94 -11.37 -2.03 -16.62
C ASP A 94 -12.56 -1.64 -15.74
N ALA A 95 -12.36 -1.39 -14.46
CA ALA A 95 -13.40 -0.92 -13.55
C ALA A 95 -13.83 0.52 -13.86
N TRP A 96 -12.90 1.41 -14.21
CA TRP A 96 -13.18 2.79 -14.56
C TRP A 96 -13.99 2.92 -15.85
N GLN A 97 -13.57 2.25 -16.92
CA GLN A 97 -14.22 2.28 -18.24
C GLN A 97 -15.49 1.45 -18.28
N GLY A 98 -15.51 0.34 -17.55
CA GLY A 98 -16.67 -0.56 -17.45
C GLY A 98 -17.80 -0.03 -16.58
N GLY A 99 -17.62 1.13 -15.93
CA GLY A 99 -18.64 1.75 -15.07
C GLY A 99 -18.82 1.07 -13.71
N ALA A 100 -17.90 0.17 -13.30
CA ALA A 100 -17.90 -0.50 -12.00
C ALA A 100 -17.31 0.43 -10.91
N GLN A 101 -17.95 1.58 -10.72
CA GLN A 101 -17.46 2.64 -9.84
C GLN A 101 -17.36 2.22 -8.38
N ASP A 102 -18.28 1.41 -7.89
CA ASP A 102 -18.27 0.93 -6.51
C ASP A 102 -17.05 0.03 -6.24
N GLN A 103 -16.70 -0.83 -7.20
CA GLN A 103 -15.50 -1.66 -7.13
C GLN A 103 -14.23 -0.80 -7.11
N LEU A 104 -14.14 0.18 -8.00
CA LEU A 104 -13.02 1.11 -8.06
C LEU A 104 -12.87 1.89 -6.76
N GLN A 105 -13.98 2.39 -6.21
CA GLN A 105 -13.99 3.10 -4.93
C GLN A 105 -13.50 2.19 -3.79
N GLY A 106 -13.93 0.94 -3.77
CA GLY A 106 -13.48 -0.03 -2.77
C GLY A 106 -11.96 -0.28 -2.84
N GLN A 107 -11.42 -0.45 -4.04
CA GLN A 107 -9.98 -0.63 -4.26
C GLN A 107 -9.17 0.59 -3.78
N ILE A 108 -9.60 1.80 -4.16
CA ILE A 108 -8.89 3.02 -3.80
C ILE A 108 -9.07 3.36 -2.31
N ALA A 109 -10.25 3.14 -1.74
CA ALA A 109 -10.49 3.33 -0.31
C ALA A 109 -9.59 2.42 0.54
N SER A 110 -9.37 1.19 0.11
CA SER A 110 -8.46 0.25 0.78
C SER A 110 -7.01 0.76 0.83
N ALA A 111 -6.58 1.56 -0.14
CA ALA A 111 -5.31 2.28 -0.10
C ALA A 111 -5.36 3.52 0.81
N LYS A 112 -6.42 4.32 0.69
CA LYS A 112 -6.53 5.62 1.39
C LYS A 112 -6.66 5.48 2.91
N ILE A 113 -7.42 4.48 3.38
CA ILE A 113 -7.71 4.33 4.81
C ILE A 113 -6.44 4.13 5.66
N PRO A 114 -5.51 3.20 5.34
CA PRO A 114 -4.27 3.07 6.09
C PRO A 114 -3.40 4.32 6.00
N LEU A 115 -3.31 4.93 4.81
CA LEU A 115 -2.47 6.09 4.57
C LEU A 115 -2.99 7.34 5.27
N SER A 116 -4.29 7.45 5.52
CA SER A 116 -4.88 8.60 6.23
C SER A 116 -4.32 8.80 7.63
N ARG A 117 -3.86 7.72 8.28
CA ARG A 117 -3.22 7.79 9.61
C ARG A 117 -1.87 8.52 9.58
N MET A 118 -1.25 8.61 8.42
CA MET A 118 0.04 9.27 8.21
C MET A 118 -0.10 10.73 7.76
N ILE A 119 -1.34 11.24 7.65
CA ILE A 119 -1.62 12.63 7.28
C ILE A 119 -1.47 13.50 8.52
N SER A 120 -0.26 14.02 8.73
CA SER A 120 -0.01 15.03 9.76
C SER A 120 1.05 16.03 9.28
N PRO A 121 0.97 17.31 9.66
CA PRO A 121 1.96 18.31 9.27
C PRO A 121 3.39 17.93 9.68
N GLN A 122 3.55 17.30 10.85
CA GLN A 122 4.86 16.87 11.36
C GLN A 122 5.45 15.74 10.51
N LEU A 123 4.64 14.72 10.17
CA LEU A 123 5.09 13.62 9.32
C LEU A 123 5.36 14.11 7.91
N TYR A 124 4.52 15.00 7.36
CA TYR A 124 4.74 15.58 6.04
C TYR A 124 6.06 16.35 5.98
N TRP A 125 6.37 17.14 7.00
CA TRP A 125 7.63 17.87 7.09
C TRP A 125 8.84 16.91 7.06
N VAL A 126 8.82 15.88 7.88
CA VAL A 126 9.93 14.91 7.96
C VAL A 126 10.04 14.10 6.67
N MET A 127 8.91 13.67 6.10
CA MET A 127 8.90 12.79 4.91
C MET A 127 9.11 13.51 3.58
N THR A 128 9.11 14.84 3.56
CA THR A 128 9.46 15.64 2.38
C THR A 128 10.93 16.09 2.40
N GLY A 129 11.61 15.92 3.54
CA GLY A 129 13.04 16.23 3.67
C GLY A 129 13.93 15.17 3.00
N ASP A 130 15.14 15.57 2.63
CA ASP A 130 16.20 14.71 2.13
C ASP A 130 17.52 15.12 2.81
N ASP A 131 17.53 15.05 4.14
CA ASP A 131 18.60 15.59 4.98
C ASP A 131 19.77 14.62 5.18
N PHE A 132 19.62 13.34 4.77
CA PHE A 132 20.65 12.33 4.90
C PHE A 132 20.57 11.26 3.83
N THR A 133 21.70 10.63 3.54
CA THR A 133 21.77 9.51 2.61
C THR A 133 21.71 8.18 3.35
N LEU A 134 20.95 7.22 2.81
CA LEU A 134 20.87 5.83 3.30
C LEU A 134 22.06 4.95 2.86
N ASP A 135 23.17 5.56 2.44
CA ASP A 135 24.40 4.85 2.13
C ASP A 135 25.06 4.35 3.44
N LEU A 136 24.47 3.33 4.04
CA LEU A 136 24.86 2.76 5.32
C LEU A 136 25.97 1.70 5.20
N ASN A 137 26.07 1.07 4.02
CA ASN A 137 26.99 -0.04 3.77
C ASN A 137 28.32 0.40 3.14
N ASN A 138 28.61 1.69 3.11
CA ASN A 138 29.84 2.20 2.55
C ASN A 138 31.01 1.97 3.51
N PRO A 139 31.98 1.09 3.19
CA PRO A 139 33.10 0.79 4.06
C PRO A 139 34.07 1.96 4.25
N GLU A 140 34.09 2.92 3.31
CA GLU A 140 34.95 4.12 3.41
C GLU A 140 34.35 5.17 4.35
N HIS A 141 33.03 5.16 4.52
CA HIS A 141 32.29 6.08 5.38
C HIS A 141 31.29 5.34 6.25
N PRO A 142 31.76 4.55 7.24
CA PRO A 142 30.87 3.77 8.09
C PRO A 142 29.92 4.68 8.88
N LYS A 143 28.62 4.37 8.84
CA LYS A 143 27.56 5.12 9.53
C LYS A 143 26.79 4.20 10.47
N ILE A 144 26.35 4.75 11.59
CA ILE A 144 25.43 4.09 12.51
C ILE A 144 24.10 4.84 12.45
N LEU A 145 23.04 4.17 11.99
CA LEU A 145 21.70 4.72 12.01
C LEU A 145 20.99 4.30 13.28
N CYS A 146 20.62 5.26 14.12
CA CYS A 146 19.79 5.05 15.29
C CYS A 146 18.37 5.56 14.99
N VAL A 147 17.37 4.66 14.99
CA VAL A 147 15.98 5.04 14.85
C VAL A 147 15.33 5.02 16.22
N GLY A 148 14.98 6.21 16.72
CA GLY A 148 14.24 6.37 17.98
C GLY A 148 12.76 6.08 17.77
N ASN A 149 12.15 5.32 18.69
CA ASN A 149 10.71 5.10 18.74
C ASN A 149 10.13 5.78 19.98
N ASN A 150 9.02 6.50 19.81
CA ASN A 150 8.28 7.08 20.93
C ASN A 150 7.13 6.14 21.30
N PRO A 151 7.17 5.48 22.47
CA PRO A 151 6.13 4.53 22.88
C PRO A 151 4.75 5.15 23.00
N ASP A 152 4.64 6.45 23.24
CA ASP A 152 3.36 7.17 23.36
C ASP A 152 2.67 7.40 22.01
N ARG A 153 3.37 7.12 20.91
CA ARG A 153 2.89 7.33 19.53
C ARG A 153 2.89 6.06 18.69
N GLN A 154 2.92 4.90 19.31
CA GLN A 154 2.96 3.60 18.59
C GLN A 154 1.80 3.38 17.61
N ASN A 155 0.69 4.08 17.75
CA ASN A 155 -0.47 3.98 16.84
C ASN A 155 -0.27 4.73 15.51
N ILE A 156 0.84 5.44 15.35
CA ILE A 156 1.15 6.22 14.14
C ILE A 156 2.17 5.49 13.26
N TYR A 157 2.91 4.53 13.81
CA TYR A 157 3.98 3.79 13.12
C TYR A 157 3.56 2.39 12.74
#